data_db4c04262ee073926eb96be73d201dce
#
_entry.id   db4c04262ee073926eb96be73d201dce
#
_cell.length_a   1.000
_cell.length_b   1.000
_cell.length_c   1.000
_cell.angle_alpha   90.00
_cell.angle_beta   90.00
_cell.angle_gamma   90.00
#
_symmetry.space_group_name_H-M   'P 1'
#
loop_
_entity.id
_entity.type
_entity.pdbx_description
1 polymer ?
#
loop_
_entity_poly.entity_id
_entity_poly.type
_entity_poly.pdbx_seq_one_letter_code
_entity_poly.pdbx_strand_id
1 'polypeptide(L)'
;MWAAAENSLRSALHPADEIHEYAMLREKGVGEAAIAIAFGVTKAHVKRRLRLAGLPEPVLAALRADKIGLTEAAVFVLCDDPVRIEEVLAQISGHPGRYSEDSIKRLLKAGAVRDTDRRARFVGVPAYRRAGGRISTDLFGGEVYLDDVDILDACFAARFAEVAEETRVRDGWKWVQTSAESSAWGISDQLDAITLYPA
;
A
#
# COMPACT_ATOMS: atom_id res chain seq x y z
N MET A 1 -24.60 -38.13 -17.30
CA MET A 1 -24.15 -38.49 -15.94
C MET A 1 -22.62 -38.66 -15.80
N TRP A 2 -21.81 -38.48 -16.86
CA TRP A 2 -20.33 -38.63 -16.84
C TRP A 2 -19.57 -37.32 -16.57
N ALA A 3 -20.08 -36.17 -16.93
CA ALA A 3 -19.42 -34.88 -16.74
C ALA A 3 -19.28 -34.44 -15.25
N ALA A 4 -20.17 -34.92 -14.36
CA ALA A 4 -20.10 -34.60 -12.94
C ALA A 4 -19.02 -35.41 -12.20
N ALA A 5 -18.69 -36.61 -12.68
CA ALA A 5 -17.63 -37.45 -12.10
C ALA A 5 -16.22 -36.95 -12.49
N GLU A 6 -16.05 -36.39 -13.66
CA GLU A 6 -14.80 -35.83 -14.16
C GLU A 6 -14.39 -34.56 -13.40
N ASN A 7 -15.36 -33.72 -13.02
CA ASN A 7 -15.11 -32.53 -12.18
C ASN A 7 -14.76 -32.86 -10.71
N SER A 8 -15.17 -34.01 -10.20
CA SER A 8 -14.87 -34.44 -8.84
C SER A 8 -13.45 -34.99 -8.68
N LEU A 9 -12.78 -35.37 -9.78
CA LEU A 9 -11.42 -35.90 -9.82
C LEU A 9 -10.34 -34.84 -10.15
N ARG A 10 -10.73 -33.62 -10.50
CA ARG A 10 -9.78 -32.49 -10.57
C ARG A 10 -9.47 -32.09 -9.14
N SER A 11 -8.36 -32.59 -8.58
CA SER A 11 -7.77 -31.94 -7.42
C SER A 11 -7.65 -30.45 -7.74
N ALA A 12 -8.14 -29.58 -6.84
CA ALA A 12 -8.03 -28.16 -7.03
C ALA A 12 -6.56 -27.81 -7.31
N LEU A 13 -6.30 -27.08 -8.40
CA LEU A 13 -4.96 -26.61 -8.73
C LEU A 13 -4.41 -25.81 -7.54
N HIS A 14 -3.12 -25.98 -7.29
CA HIS A 14 -2.45 -25.13 -6.31
C HIS A 14 -2.59 -23.65 -6.69
N PRO A 15 -2.81 -22.73 -5.74
CA PRO A 15 -2.99 -21.30 -6.05
C PRO A 15 -1.91 -20.69 -6.94
N ALA A 16 -0.66 -21.12 -6.78
CA ALA A 16 0.46 -20.67 -7.63
C ALA A 16 0.32 -21.15 -9.07
N ASP A 17 -0.20 -22.37 -9.27
CA ASP A 17 -0.42 -22.93 -10.60
C ASP A 17 -1.64 -22.27 -11.28
N GLU A 18 -2.71 -21.97 -10.52
CA GLU A 18 -3.83 -21.16 -11.04
C GLU A 18 -3.36 -19.78 -11.53
N ILE A 19 -2.50 -19.10 -10.76
CA ILE A 19 -1.96 -17.80 -11.13
C ILE A 19 -1.18 -17.91 -12.44
N HIS A 20 -0.31 -18.91 -12.54
CA HIS A 20 0.51 -19.14 -13.74
C HIS A 20 -0.34 -19.45 -14.97
N GLU A 21 -1.25 -20.41 -14.88
CA GLU A 21 -2.11 -20.82 -16.00
C GLU A 21 -3.01 -19.68 -16.49
N TYR A 22 -3.59 -18.91 -15.56
CA TYR A 22 -4.43 -17.78 -15.95
C TYR A 22 -3.63 -16.66 -16.62
N ALA A 23 -2.39 -16.41 -16.16
CA ALA A 23 -1.49 -15.46 -16.78
C ALA A 23 -1.12 -15.88 -18.21
N MET A 24 -0.74 -17.14 -18.41
CA MET A 24 -0.44 -17.72 -19.72
C MET A 24 -1.61 -17.63 -20.70
N LEU A 25 -2.83 -17.91 -20.23
CA LEU A 25 -4.03 -17.81 -21.06
C LEU A 25 -4.33 -16.36 -21.43
N ARG A 26 -4.14 -15.44 -20.52
CA ARG A 26 -4.33 -14.00 -20.75
C ARG A 26 -3.34 -13.46 -21.77
N GLU A 27 -2.06 -13.86 -21.73
CA GLU A 27 -1.05 -13.53 -22.73
C GLU A 27 -1.42 -14.02 -24.11
N LYS A 28 -2.09 -15.19 -24.22
CA LYS A 28 -2.65 -15.73 -25.46
C LYS A 28 -3.93 -15.03 -25.92
N GLY A 29 -4.37 -13.96 -25.22
CA GLY A 29 -5.56 -13.18 -25.57
C GLY A 29 -6.88 -13.75 -25.05
N VAL A 30 -6.85 -14.78 -24.18
CA VAL A 30 -8.08 -15.35 -23.61
C VAL A 30 -8.64 -14.42 -22.56
N GLY A 31 -9.90 -14.01 -22.69
CA GLY A 31 -10.58 -13.11 -21.77
C GLY A 31 -10.91 -13.77 -20.42
N GLU A 32 -10.98 -12.98 -19.35
CA GLU A 32 -11.28 -13.45 -17.98
C GLU A 32 -12.55 -14.29 -17.86
N ALA A 33 -13.60 -13.98 -18.67
CA ALA A 33 -14.85 -14.73 -18.67
C ALA A 33 -14.67 -16.14 -19.27
N ALA A 34 -13.87 -16.26 -20.33
CA ALA A 34 -13.59 -17.55 -20.95
C ALA A 34 -12.72 -18.43 -20.03
N ILE A 35 -11.74 -17.85 -19.36
CA ILE A 35 -10.93 -18.53 -18.32
C ILE A 35 -11.84 -19.04 -17.21
N ALA A 36 -12.73 -18.18 -16.69
CA ALA A 36 -13.66 -18.56 -15.63
C ALA A 36 -14.54 -19.77 -16.00
N ILE A 37 -15.06 -19.80 -17.23
CA ILE A 37 -15.85 -20.93 -17.74
C ILE A 37 -14.98 -22.19 -17.85
N ALA A 38 -13.78 -22.08 -18.44
CA ALA A 38 -12.89 -23.22 -18.66
C ALA A 38 -12.46 -23.92 -17.34
N PHE A 39 -12.27 -23.14 -16.27
CA PHE A 39 -11.86 -23.64 -14.96
C PHE A 39 -13.02 -23.87 -13.98
N GLY A 40 -14.25 -23.55 -14.34
CA GLY A 40 -15.43 -23.72 -13.48
C GLY A 40 -15.43 -22.79 -12.26
N VAL A 41 -14.82 -21.63 -12.38
CA VAL A 41 -14.69 -20.62 -11.30
C VAL A 41 -15.41 -19.30 -11.67
N THR A 42 -15.51 -18.39 -10.73
CA THR A 42 -16.09 -17.07 -10.99
C THR A 42 -15.09 -16.15 -11.69
N LYS A 43 -15.57 -15.20 -12.50
CA LYS A 43 -14.75 -14.15 -13.10
C LYS A 43 -13.99 -13.34 -12.02
N ALA A 44 -14.62 -13.11 -10.86
CA ALA A 44 -13.98 -12.43 -9.72
C ALA A 44 -12.78 -13.22 -9.17
N HIS A 45 -12.88 -14.56 -9.14
CA HIS A 45 -11.77 -15.43 -8.76
C HIS A 45 -10.60 -15.29 -9.74
N VAL A 46 -10.86 -15.41 -11.06
CA VAL A 46 -9.83 -15.23 -12.10
C VAL A 46 -9.15 -13.86 -11.97
N LYS A 47 -9.94 -12.79 -11.82
CA LYS A 47 -9.41 -11.43 -11.66
C LYS A 47 -8.50 -11.29 -10.45
N ARG A 48 -8.85 -11.90 -9.31
CA ARG A 48 -7.99 -11.90 -8.11
C ARG A 48 -6.67 -12.63 -8.36
N ARG A 49 -6.69 -13.79 -9.00
CA ARG A 49 -5.47 -14.55 -9.33
C ARG A 49 -4.56 -13.78 -10.31
N LEU A 50 -5.15 -13.20 -11.35
CA LEU A 50 -4.39 -12.41 -12.33
C LEU A 50 -3.72 -11.16 -11.74
N ARG A 51 -4.26 -10.59 -10.68
CA ARG A 51 -3.59 -9.50 -9.94
C ARG A 51 -2.29 -9.95 -9.28
N LEU A 52 -2.19 -11.22 -8.91
CA LEU A 52 -1.02 -11.79 -8.28
C LEU A 52 0.02 -12.29 -9.29
N ALA A 53 -0.32 -12.35 -10.57
CA ALA A 53 0.60 -12.78 -11.63
C ALA A 53 1.81 -11.83 -11.80
N GLY A 54 1.68 -10.56 -11.37
CA GLY A 54 2.77 -9.59 -11.37
C GLY A 54 3.67 -9.63 -10.13
N LEU A 55 3.46 -10.56 -9.20
CA LEU A 55 4.33 -10.71 -8.04
C LEU A 55 5.73 -11.16 -8.47
N PRO A 56 6.79 -10.70 -7.75
CA PRO A 56 8.16 -11.16 -7.98
C PRO A 56 8.29 -12.67 -7.88
N GLU A 57 9.11 -13.27 -8.74
CA GLU A 57 9.31 -14.74 -8.78
C GLU A 57 9.70 -15.34 -7.42
N PRO A 58 10.53 -14.72 -6.56
CA PRO A 58 10.79 -15.27 -5.22
C PRO A 58 9.52 -15.47 -4.37
N VAL A 59 8.54 -14.57 -4.48
CA VAL A 59 7.26 -14.65 -3.76
C VAL A 59 6.39 -15.77 -4.33
N LEU A 60 6.30 -15.87 -5.67
CA LEU A 60 5.57 -16.95 -6.33
C LEU A 60 6.20 -18.32 -6.05
N ALA A 61 7.53 -18.40 -6.02
CA ALA A 61 8.24 -19.62 -5.65
C ALA A 61 8.00 -20.03 -4.20
N ALA A 62 7.97 -19.08 -3.27
CA ALA A 62 7.65 -19.35 -1.86
C ALA A 62 6.19 -19.80 -1.69
N LEU A 63 5.24 -19.21 -2.43
CA LEU A 63 3.85 -19.65 -2.48
C LEU A 63 3.74 -21.07 -3.03
N ARG A 64 4.44 -21.39 -4.13
CA ARG A 64 4.45 -22.73 -4.74
C ARG A 64 5.05 -23.79 -3.82
N ALA A 65 5.97 -23.40 -2.97
CA ALA A 65 6.61 -24.27 -1.98
C ALA A 65 5.87 -24.33 -0.64
N ASP A 66 4.65 -23.78 -0.55
CA ASP A 66 3.84 -23.68 0.69
C ASP A 66 4.55 -23.01 1.88
N LYS A 67 5.60 -22.21 1.62
CA LYS A 67 6.31 -21.44 2.65
C LYS A 67 5.52 -20.23 3.13
N ILE A 68 4.66 -19.72 2.27
CA ILE A 68 3.71 -18.63 2.56
C ILE A 68 2.35 -18.99 1.96
N GLY A 69 1.28 -18.50 2.59
CA GLY A 69 -0.06 -18.64 2.08
C GLY A 69 -0.39 -17.59 1.00
N LEU A 70 -1.52 -17.78 0.34
CA LEU A 70 -1.98 -16.88 -0.72
C LEU A 70 -2.26 -15.45 -0.23
N THR A 71 -2.83 -15.31 0.96
CA THR A 71 -3.12 -14.01 1.58
C THR A 71 -1.83 -13.28 1.94
N GLU A 72 -0.84 -14.00 2.47
CA GLU A 72 0.49 -13.46 2.75
C GLU A 72 1.19 -13.02 1.45
N ALA A 73 1.16 -13.86 0.40
CA ALA A 73 1.72 -13.52 -0.91
C ALA A 73 1.09 -12.25 -1.50
N ALA A 74 -0.22 -12.06 -1.35
CA ALA A 74 -0.93 -10.91 -1.87
C ALA A 74 -0.48 -9.57 -1.27
N VAL A 75 0.05 -9.57 -0.04
CA VAL A 75 0.55 -8.35 0.62
C VAL A 75 1.80 -7.82 -0.08
N PHE A 76 2.59 -8.68 -0.72
CA PHE A 76 3.81 -8.26 -1.43
C PHE A 76 3.57 -7.36 -2.64
N VAL A 77 2.34 -7.28 -3.15
CA VAL A 77 1.95 -6.29 -4.17
C VAL A 77 2.15 -4.83 -3.70
N LEU A 78 2.22 -4.62 -2.39
CA LEU A 78 2.45 -3.30 -1.80
C LEU A 78 3.89 -2.79 -1.94
N CYS A 79 4.85 -3.62 -2.32
CA CYS A 79 6.27 -3.27 -2.33
C CYS A 79 6.90 -3.59 -3.69
N ASP A 80 7.58 -2.60 -4.28
CA ASP A 80 8.32 -2.76 -5.53
C ASP A 80 9.84 -2.85 -5.30
N ASP A 81 10.29 -2.72 -4.03
CA ASP A 81 11.70 -2.81 -3.68
C ASP A 81 12.12 -4.30 -3.54
N PRO A 82 12.94 -4.83 -4.46
CA PRO A 82 13.32 -6.23 -4.46
C PRO A 82 14.12 -6.62 -3.21
N VAL A 83 14.97 -5.74 -2.69
CA VAL A 83 15.77 -6.01 -1.49
C VAL A 83 14.84 -6.18 -0.29
N ARG A 84 13.89 -5.26 -0.15
CA ARG A 84 12.90 -5.32 0.94
C ARG A 84 12.00 -6.55 0.85
N ILE A 85 11.60 -6.93 -0.35
CA ILE A 85 10.80 -8.13 -0.61
C ILE A 85 11.58 -9.38 -0.15
N GLU A 86 12.86 -9.51 -0.54
CA GLU A 86 13.70 -10.64 -0.15
C GLU A 86 13.91 -10.73 1.36
N GLU A 87 14.22 -9.60 2.02
CA GLU A 87 14.37 -9.54 3.48
C GLU A 87 13.12 -10.01 4.22
N VAL A 88 11.96 -9.45 3.86
CA VAL A 88 10.69 -9.79 4.52
C VAL A 88 10.31 -11.23 4.20
N LEU A 89 10.49 -11.68 2.95
CA LEU A 89 10.20 -13.05 2.55
C LEU A 89 11.06 -14.06 3.31
N ALA A 90 12.36 -13.80 3.46
CA ALA A 90 13.26 -14.64 4.25
C ALA A 90 12.80 -14.72 5.72
N GLN A 91 12.41 -13.60 6.30
CA GLN A 91 11.94 -13.53 7.67
C GLN A 91 10.67 -14.35 7.91
N ILE A 92 9.65 -14.23 7.02
CA ILE A 92 8.37 -14.91 7.21
C ILE A 92 8.39 -16.38 6.82
N SER A 93 9.15 -16.76 5.78
CA SER A 93 9.25 -18.14 5.28
C SER A 93 9.83 -19.11 6.30
N GLY A 94 10.63 -18.61 7.24
CA GLY A 94 11.18 -19.42 8.34
C GLY A 94 10.15 -19.75 9.43
N HIS A 95 8.98 -19.11 9.43
CA HIS A 95 7.98 -19.22 10.49
C HIS A 95 6.55 -19.16 9.92
N PRO A 96 6.09 -20.19 9.18
CA PRO A 96 4.78 -20.20 8.57
C PRO A 96 3.66 -19.96 9.60
N GLY A 97 2.71 -19.09 9.27
CA GLY A 97 1.55 -18.77 10.10
C GLY A 97 1.84 -17.88 11.33
N ARG A 98 3.10 -17.46 11.57
CA ARG A 98 3.46 -16.61 12.70
C ARG A 98 3.15 -15.13 12.45
N TYR A 99 3.15 -14.70 11.19
CA TYR A 99 2.97 -13.32 10.78
C TYR A 99 1.56 -13.11 10.23
N SER A 100 0.83 -12.17 10.81
CA SER A 100 -0.43 -11.70 10.23
C SER A 100 -0.17 -10.83 9.01
N GLU A 101 -1.17 -10.69 8.13
CA GLU A 101 -1.12 -9.77 6.98
C GLU A 101 -0.69 -8.35 7.39
N ASP A 102 -1.24 -7.82 8.51
CA ASP A 102 -0.87 -6.50 9.04
C ASP A 102 0.57 -6.40 9.50
N SER A 103 1.13 -7.51 10.01
CA SER A 103 2.54 -7.56 10.39
C SER A 103 3.43 -7.52 9.15
N ILE A 104 3.07 -8.26 8.10
CA ILE A 104 3.79 -8.26 6.82
C ILE A 104 3.69 -6.90 6.15
N LYS A 105 2.50 -6.26 6.14
CA LYS A 105 2.30 -4.89 5.65
C LYS A 105 3.24 -3.90 6.35
N ARG A 106 3.33 -3.96 7.67
CA ARG A 106 4.23 -3.09 8.44
C ARG A 106 5.70 -3.32 8.10
N LEU A 107 6.10 -4.56 7.88
CA LEU A 107 7.47 -4.88 7.47
C LEU A 107 7.77 -4.35 6.06
N LEU A 108 6.90 -4.59 5.08
CA LEU A 108 7.08 -4.13 3.70
C LEU A 108 7.00 -2.62 3.56
N LYS A 109 6.18 -1.95 4.38
CA LYS A 109 5.94 -0.50 4.37
C LYS A 109 6.65 0.24 5.50
N ALA A 110 7.73 -0.33 6.02
CA ALA A 110 8.55 0.38 6.99
C ALA A 110 9.05 1.70 6.39
N GLY A 111 8.62 2.82 6.99
CA GLY A 111 8.92 4.16 6.50
C GLY A 111 7.84 4.79 5.60
N ALA A 112 6.86 4.06 5.11
CA ALA A 112 5.73 4.65 4.38
C ALA A 112 4.66 5.20 5.34
N VAL A 113 3.92 6.21 4.89
CA VAL A 113 2.88 6.89 5.67
C VAL A 113 1.51 6.60 5.05
N ARG A 114 0.50 6.28 5.85
CA ARG A 114 -0.87 6.11 5.37
C ARG A 114 -1.48 7.46 4.94
N ASP A 115 -2.39 7.43 3.97
CA ASP A 115 -3.15 8.61 3.54
C ASP A 115 -4.03 9.19 4.66
N THR A 116 -4.31 8.40 5.71
CA THR A 116 -5.01 8.83 6.92
C THR A 116 -4.14 9.62 7.91
N ASP A 117 -2.82 9.65 7.73
CA ASP A 117 -1.91 10.47 8.52
C ASP A 117 -2.25 11.97 8.40
N ARG A 118 -2.05 12.73 9.45
CA ARG A 118 -2.38 14.16 9.50
C ARG A 118 -1.63 14.96 8.43
N ARG A 119 -0.34 14.68 8.20
CA ARG A 119 0.49 15.34 7.17
C ARG A 119 -0.04 15.01 5.78
N ALA A 120 -0.34 13.72 5.53
CA ALA A 120 -0.87 13.25 4.26
C ALA A 120 -2.22 13.88 3.94
N ARG A 121 -3.12 13.99 4.93
CA ARG A 121 -4.42 14.66 4.78
C ARG A 121 -4.27 16.16 4.51
N PHE A 122 -3.34 16.83 5.18
CA PHE A 122 -3.11 18.26 5.02
C PHE A 122 -2.53 18.60 3.64
N VAL A 123 -1.57 17.81 3.17
CA VAL A 123 -0.97 17.95 1.82
C VAL A 123 -1.94 17.54 0.73
N GLY A 124 -2.64 16.44 0.93
CA GLY A 124 -3.49 15.79 -0.05
C GLY A 124 -2.70 14.96 -1.07
N VAL A 125 -3.23 13.77 -1.37
CA VAL A 125 -2.64 12.80 -2.32
C VAL A 125 -2.31 13.42 -3.69
N PRO A 126 -3.17 14.30 -4.29
CA PRO A 126 -2.86 14.91 -5.58
C PRO A 126 -1.62 15.82 -5.57
N ALA A 127 -1.40 16.58 -4.49
CA ALA A 127 -0.23 17.45 -4.35
C ALA A 127 1.05 16.62 -4.16
N TYR A 128 1.01 15.59 -3.33
CA TYR A 128 2.09 14.65 -3.13
C TYR A 128 2.52 13.96 -4.44
N ARG A 129 1.55 13.49 -5.26
CA ARG A 129 1.84 12.90 -6.58
C ARG A 129 2.49 13.89 -7.54
N ARG A 130 2.02 15.14 -7.58
CA ARG A 130 2.63 16.19 -8.42
C ARG A 130 4.09 16.47 -8.05
N ALA A 131 4.43 16.30 -6.78
CA ALA A 131 5.80 16.43 -6.28
C ALA A 131 6.69 15.19 -6.59
N GLY A 132 6.14 14.17 -7.26
CA GLY A 132 6.86 12.96 -7.62
C GLY A 132 6.77 11.83 -6.60
N GLY A 133 5.93 11.96 -5.58
CA GLY A 133 5.74 10.94 -4.55
C GLY A 133 5.03 9.69 -5.09
N ARG A 134 5.58 8.51 -4.75
CA ARG A 134 5.02 7.20 -5.11
C ARG A 134 3.92 6.81 -4.14
N ILE A 135 2.94 6.09 -4.67
CA ILE A 135 1.79 5.60 -3.89
C ILE A 135 1.59 4.14 -4.18
N SER A 136 1.38 3.37 -3.12
CA SER A 136 0.96 1.98 -3.21
C SER A 136 -0.41 1.78 -2.55
N THR A 137 -1.16 0.84 -3.07
CA THR A 137 -2.53 0.55 -2.59
C THR A 137 -2.66 -0.94 -2.31
N ASP A 138 -3.17 -1.26 -1.13
CA ASP A 138 -3.50 -2.63 -0.76
C ASP A 138 -4.57 -3.21 -1.70
N LEU A 139 -4.37 -4.45 -2.12
CA LEU A 139 -5.28 -5.14 -3.04
C LEU A 139 -6.64 -5.49 -2.41
N PHE A 140 -6.69 -5.68 -1.12
CA PHE A 140 -7.85 -6.21 -0.41
C PHE A 140 -8.47 -5.22 0.56
N GLY A 141 -7.67 -4.39 1.22
CA GLY A 141 -8.12 -3.45 2.25
C GLY A 141 -8.39 -2.03 1.75
N GLY A 142 -7.97 -1.69 0.53
CA GLY A 142 -8.11 -0.33 -0.02
C GLY A 142 -7.25 0.70 0.71
N GLU A 143 -6.30 0.29 1.57
CA GLU A 143 -5.37 1.18 2.24
C GLU A 143 -4.40 1.79 1.24
N VAL A 144 -4.18 3.11 1.36
CA VAL A 144 -3.28 3.88 0.51
C VAL A 144 -2.06 4.31 1.33
N TYR A 145 -0.87 4.07 0.77
CA TYR A 145 0.40 4.43 1.39
C TYR A 145 1.16 5.43 0.51
N LEU A 146 1.72 6.44 1.15
CA LEU A 146 2.67 7.40 0.58
C LEU A 146 4.07 6.86 0.90
N ASP A 147 4.77 6.39 -0.12
CA ASP A 147 6.00 5.60 0.04
C ASP A 147 7.24 6.47 0.30
N ASP A 148 7.23 7.72 -0.14
CA ASP A 148 8.38 8.64 -0.05
C ASP A 148 8.12 9.69 1.02
N VAL A 149 8.52 9.39 2.27
CA VAL A 149 8.26 10.26 3.43
C VAL A 149 8.93 11.62 3.30
N ASP A 150 10.15 11.67 2.75
CA ASP A 150 10.89 12.92 2.55
C ASP A 150 10.13 13.88 1.61
N ILE A 151 9.49 13.35 0.56
CA ILE A 151 8.65 14.14 -0.35
C ILE A 151 7.40 14.63 0.39
N LEU A 152 6.77 13.78 1.22
CA LEU A 152 5.64 14.17 2.03
C LEU A 152 5.99 15.31 2.98
N ASP A 153 7.11 15.19 3.67
CA ASP A 153 7.56 16.20 4.64
C ASP A 153 7.92 17.52 3.96
N ALA A 154 8.56 17.49 2.79
CA ALA A 154 8.82 18.67 1.98
C ALA A 154 7.51 19.35 1.52
N CYS A 155 6.53 18.58 1.01
CA CYS A 155 5.22 19.08 0.63
C CYS A 155 4.46 19.66 1.83
N PHE A 156 4.55 19.01 2.99
CA PHE A 156 3.94 19.47 4.22
C PHE A 156 4.53 20.80 4.66
N ALA A 157 5.86 20.93 4.70
CA ALA A 157 6.54 22.17 5.06
C ALA A 157 6.18 23.33 4.12
N ALA A 158 6.18 23.10 2.81
CA ALA A 158 5.80 24.09 1.81
C ALA A 158 4.35 24.56 2.00
N ARG A 159 3.40 23.63 2.08
CA ARG A 159 1.98 23.96 2.28
C ARG A 159 1.72 24.64 3.61
N PHE A 160 2.46 24.25 4.64
CA PHE A 160 2.34 24.83 5.97
C PHE A 160 2.81 26.30 5.98
N ALA A 161 3.92 26.60 5.29
CA ALA A 161 4.40 27.97 5.09
C ALA A 161 3.41 28.83 4.29
N GLU A 162 2.79 28.28 3.21
CA GLU A 162 1.75 28.97 2.45
C GLU A 162 0.55 29.34 3.34
N VAL A 163 0.02 28.37 4.10
CA VAL A 163 -1.12 28.62 5.00
C VAL A 163 -0.79 29.64 6.08
N ALA A 164 0.43 29.60 6.60
CA ALA A 164 0.91 30.59 7.57
C ALA A 164 0.90 32.01 6.97
N GLU A 165 1.41 32.17 5.76
CA GLU A 165 1.44 33.46 5.08
C GLU A 165 0.04 33.93 4.68
N GLU A 166 -0.82 33.02 4.15
CA GLU A 166 -2.22 33.32 3.87
C GLU A 166 -2.94 33.83 5.13
N THR A 167 -2.69 33.18 6.28
CA THR A 167 -3.29 33.57 7.57
C THR A 167 -2.74 34.91 8.05
N ARG A 168 -1.43 35.12 7.94
CA ARG A 168 -0.78 36.39 8.29
C ARG A 168 -1.41 37.57 7.52
N VAL A 169 -1.55 37.42 6.22
CA VAL A 169 -2.11 38.48 5.35
C VAL A 169 -3.59 38.69 5.63
N ARG A 170 -4.37 37.61 5.71
CA ARG A 170 -5.83 37.67 5.92
C ARG A 170 -6.19 38.37 7.23
N ASP A 171 -5.47 38.03 8.30
CA ASP A 171 -5.79 38.47 9.66
C ASP A 171 -4.99 39.72 10.08
N GLY A 172 -4.10 40.26 9.21
CA GLY A 172 -3.33 41.48 9.44
C GLY A 172 -2.19 41.34 10.47
N TRP A 173 -1.70 40.11 10.70
CA TRP A 173 -0.62 39.87 11.65
C TRP A 173 0.73 40.35 11.11
N LYS A 174 1.58 40.91 11.98
CA LYS A 174 2.95 41.30 11.61
C LYS A 174 3.84 40.08 11.32
N TRP A 175 3.60 39.00 12.02
CA TRP A 175 4.31 37.72 11.89
C TRP A 175 3.41 36.57 12.33
N VAL A 176 3.70 35.38 11.86
CA VAL A 176 3.09 34.10 12.26
C VAL A 176 4.20 33.08 12.46
N GLN A 177 4.17 32.39 13.57
CA GLN A 177 5.05 31.25 13.82
C GLN A 177 4.24 29.98 13.68
N THR A 178 4.80 28.99 13.00
CA THR A 178 4.18 27.69 12.79
C THR A 178 4.86 26.61 13.63
N SER A 179 4.06 25.67 14.15
CA SER A 179 4.59 24.48 14.82
C SER A 179 3.87 23.25 14.30
N ALA A 180 4.62 22.21 13.99
CA ALA A 180 4.09 20.89 13.59
C ALA A 180 3.64 20.05 14.79
N GLU A 181 3.90 20.49 16.02
CA GLU A 181 3.52 19.78 17.23
C GLU A 181 2.00 19.75 17.41
N SER A 182 1.49 18.63 17.90
CA SER A 182 0.05 18.41 18.07
C SER A 182 -0.54 19.05 19.32
N SER A 183 0.31 19.56 20.21
CA SER A 183 -0.08 20.13 21.51
C SER A 183 0.39 21.57 21.63
N ALA A 184 -0.49 22.44 22.08
CA ALA A 184 -0.18 23.85 22.35
C ALA A 184 0.73 24.05 23.59
N TRP A 185 0.95 23.00 24.38
CA TRP A 185 1.72 23.09 25.63
C TRP A 185 3.20 23.43 25.40
N GLY A 186 3.81 22.91 24.34
CA GLY A 186 5.20 23.26 23.99
C GLY A 186 5.36 24.65 23.37
N ILE A 187 4.25 25.28 22.95
CA ILE A 187 4.24 26.62 22.36
C ILE A 187 4.04 27.69 23.42
N SER A 188 3.30 27.41 24.51
CA SER A 188 2.99 28.41 25.55
C SER A 188 4.25 28.94 26.22
N ASP A 189 5.23 28.09 26.50
CA ASP A 189 6.51 28.51 27.14
C ASP A 189 7.35 29.43 26.25
N GLN A 190 7.18 29.35 24.92
CA GLN A 190 7.82 30.22 23.95
C GLN A 190 7.03 31.52 23.72
N LEU A 191 5.71 31.51 23.94
CA LEU A 191 4.83 32.66 23.76
C LEU A 191 4.76 33.59 24.96
N ASP A 192 5.05 33.10 26.18
CA ASP A 192 5.09 33.94 27.40
C ASP A 192 6.15 35.05 27.34
N ALA A 193 7.10 34.98 26.41
CA ALA A 193 8.10 36.03 26.16
C ALA A 193 7.65 37.10 25.14
N ILE A 194 6.45 36.96 24.51
CA ILE A 194 6.04 37.81 23.39
C ILE A 194 4.68 38.43 23.70
N THR A 195 4.68 39.72 24.03
CA THR A 195 3.46 40.51 24.16
C THR A 195 2.89 40.76 22.76
N LEU A 196 1.71 40.19 22.46
CA LEU A 196 1.01 40.39 21.21
C LEU A 196 0.36 41.79 21.22
N TYR A 197 0.90 42.72 20.46
CA TYR A 197 0.23 43.97 20.13
C TYR A 197 -0.42 43.81 18.74
N PRO A 198 -1.75 43.95 18.59
CA PRO A 198 -2.37 44.10 17.27
C PRO A 198 -1.81 45.37 16.61
N ALA A 199 -1.73 45.32 15.30
CA ALA A 199 -1.21 46.45 14.51
C ALA A 199 -2.24 47.59 14.43
#